data_a887e782da5e88b2bfdcac0d28bbf666
#
_entry.id   a887e782da5e88b2bfdcac0d28bbf666
#
_cell.length_a   1.000
_cell.length_b   1.000
_cell.length_c   1.000
_cell.angle_alpha   90.00
_cell.angle_beta   90.00
_cell.angle_gamma   90.00
#
_symmetry.space_group_name_H-M   'P 1'
#
loop_
_entity.id
_entity.type
_entity.pdbx_description
1 polymer ?
#
loop_
_entity_poly.entity_id
_entity_poly.type
_entity_poly.pdbx_seq_one_letter_code
_entity_poly.pdbx_strand_id
1 'polypeptide(L)'
;YTRSDVNAKNGGKTDMTSVLILKGLGGKENIADVDCCATRLRITVHNSDAVSEDILKQSGAAGVIKKGNGIQVIYGPRVTVIKSHLEDFMESKESVDLSGYGVADNEIQTEKETAPKADGTELFLSSPIKGKAVPLEKVDDEVFSAGILGQGIAIEPSEGKVFAPVDGVVENIPKSKHAIAITADNDANILIQIFASGNEIK
;
A
#
# COMPACT_ATOMS: atom_id res chain seq x y z
N TYR A 1 14.28 -18.14 6.29
CA TYR A 1 14.76 -16.96 5.56
C TYR A 1 15.04 -15.88 6.58
N THR A 2 16.29 -15.42 6.65
CA THR A 2 16.69 -14.33 7.53
C THR A 2 16.75 -13.01 6.75
N ARG A 3 16.68 -11.85 7.46
CA ARG A 3 16.77 -10.50 6.88
C ARG A 3 18.01 -10.32 5.97
N SER A 4 19.09 -11.06 6.21
CA SER A 4 20.31 -11.10 5.40
C SER A 4 20.13 -11.82 4.06
N ASP A 5 19.21 -12.79 3.94
CA ASP A 5 19.04 -13.57 2.73
C ASP A 5 18.28 -12.79 1.65
N VAL A 6 17.45 -11.83 2.06
CA VAL A 6 16.70 -10.92 1.16
C VAL A 6 17.63 -9.84 0.61
N ASN A 7 18.53 -9.29 1.44
CA ASN A 7 19.49 -8.28 1.02
C ASN A 7 20.57 -8.82 0.07
N ALA A 8 20.93 -10.10 0.15
CA ALA A 8 21.92 -10.70 -0.73
C ALA A 8 21.42 -10.91 -2.18
N LYS A 9 20.10 -10.99 -2.41
CA LYS A 9 19.50 -11.12 -3.76
C LYS A 9 19.28 -9.77 -4.46
N ASN A 10 19.25 -8.65 -3.73
CA ASN A 10 19.04 -7.30 -4.26
C ASN A 10 20.33 -6.45 -4.30
N GLY A 11 21.49 -7.08 -4.28
CA GLY A 11 22.77 -6.38 -4.33
C GLY A 11 22.85 -5.40 -5.51
N GLY A 12 22.80 -4.09 -5.19
CA GLY A 12 23.26 -3.03 -6.08
C GLY A 12 22.24 -2.33 -6.98
N LYS A 13 20.94 -2.61 -6.89
CA LYS A 13 19.92 -1.74 -7.48
C LYS A 13 19.48 -0.72 -6.46
N THR A 14 19.78 0.54 -6.68
CA THR A 14 19.14 1.66 -5.96
C THR A 14 17.64 1.44 -6.02
N ASP A 15 16.98 1.38 -4.86
CA ASP A 15 15.53 1.21 -4.81
C ASP A 15 14.85 2.48 -5.34
N MET A 16 14.53 2.46 -6.63
CA MET A 16 13.90 3.58 -7.33
C MET A 16 12.58 4.01 -6.67
N THR A 17 11.86 3.09 -6.07
CA THR A 17 10.62 3.38 -5.34
C THR A 17 10.93 4.28 -4.14
N SER A 18 11.90 3.93 -3.32
CA SER A 18 12.32 4.75 -2.16
C SER A 18 12.87 6.11 -2.59
N VAL A 19 13.65 6.18 -3.68
CA VAL A 19 14.14 7.45 -4.25
C VAL A 19 12.99 8.35 -4.67
N LEU A 20 12.01 7.83 -5.41
CA LEU A 20 10.84 8.58 -5.85
C LEU A 20 9.96 9.02 -4.67
N ILE A 21 9.80 8.17 -3.65
CA ILE A 21 9.08 8.53 -2.44
C ILE A 21 9.77 9.72 -1.74
N LEU A 22 11.07 9.64 -1.50
CA LEU A 22 11.82 10.74 -0.86
C LEU A 22 11.72 12.02 -1.67
N LYS A 23 11.91 11.94 -2.99
CA LYS A 23 11.79 13.10 -3.88
C LYS A 23 10.39 13.67 -3.87
N GLY A 24 9.37 12.82 -3.95
CA GLY A 24 7.97 13.23 -3.91
C GLY A 24 7.53 13.84 -2.59
N LEU A 25 8.19 13.49 -1.50
CA LEU A 25 7.95 14.07 -0.18
C LEU A 25 8.74 15.36 0.08
N GLY A 26 9.57 15.82 -0.87
CA GLY A 26 10.38 17.03 -0.72
C GLY A 26 11.74 16.80 -0.08
N GLY A 27 12.22 15.55 -0.06
CA GLY A 27 13.51 15.14 0.50
C GLY A 27 13.42 14.62 1.93
N LYS A 28 14.51 13.96 2.38
CA LYS A 28 14.60 13.36 3.71
C LYS A 28 14.38 14.39 4.83
N GLU A 29 14.92 15.61 4.66
CA GLU A 29 14.84 16.69 5.63
C GLU A 29 13.40 17.20 5.84
N ASN A 30 12.50 16.94 4.90
CA ASN A 30 11.10 17.31 5.00
C ASN A 30 10.26 16.25 5.77
N ILE A 31 10.81 15.07 6.04
CA ILE A 31 10.10 13.97 6.69
C ILE A 31 10.32 14.04 8.20
N ALA A 32 9.24 14.22 8.95
CA ALA A 32 9.25 14.21 10.41
C ALA A 32 9.02 12.82 10.99
N ASP A 33 8.13 12.03 10.37
CA ASP A 33 7.78 10.69 10.82
C ASP A 33 7.25 9.83 9.67
N VAL A 34 7.50 8.50 9.73
CA VAL A 34 7.02 7.52 8.75
C VAL A 34 6.39 6.34 9.47
N ASP A 35 5.12 6.14 9.24
CA ASP A 35 4.37 4.97 9.70
C ASP A 35 3.56 4.36 8.54
N CYS A 36 2.95 3.21 8.74
CA CYS A 36 2.03 2.62 7.78
C CYS A 36 0.88 1.88 8.45
N CYS A 37 -0.24 1.81 7.76
CA CYS A 37 -1.29 0.84 8.06
C CYS A 37 -1.24 -0.30 7.03
N ALA A 38 -2.34 -1.07 6.89
CA ALA A 38 -2.39 -2.21 5.97
C ALA A 38 -2.20 -1.85 4.48
N THR A 39 -2.54 -0.62 4.08
CA THR A 39 -2.65 -0.24 2.66
C THR A 39 -1.97 1.08 2.31
N ARG A 40 -1.60 1.89 3.30
CA ARG A 40 -1.07 3.25 3.07
C ARG A 40 0.12 3.56 3.96
N LEU A 41 1.09 4.20 3.36
CA LEU A 41 2.17 4.87 4.07
C LEU A 41 1.61 6.16 4.67
N ARG A 42 1.85 6.38 5.95
CA ARG A 42 1.45 7.59 6.68
C ARG A 42 2.69 8.36 7.04
N ILE A 43 2.82 9.53 6.47
CA ILE A 43 4.01 10.36 6.63
C ILE A 43 3.59 11.69 7.22
N THR A 44 4.34 12.16 8.22
CA THR A 44 4.26 13.54 8.67
C THR A 44 5.42 14.32 8.07
N VAL A 45 5.12 15.43 7.40
CA VAL A 45 6.13 16.31 6.79
C VAL A 45 6.20 17.65 7.52
N HIS A 46 7.35 18.33 7.42
CA HIS A 46 7.50 19.68 7.96
C HIS A 46 6.83 20.73 7.08
N ASN A 47 6.89 20.54 5.75
CA ASN A 47 6.28 21.42 4.76
C ASN A 47 5.52 20.61 3.71
N SER A 48 4.19 20.70 3.72
CA SER A 48 3.32 20.03 2.76
C SER A 48 3.35 20.60 1.36
N ASP A 49 3.81 21.86 1.18
CA ASP A 49 3.91 22.49 -0.14
C ASP A 49 5.07 21.92 -0.96
N ALA A 50 6.07 21.33 -0.29
CA ALA A 50 7.19 20.65 -0.94
C ALA A 50 6.81 19.25 -1.48
N VAL A 51 5.60 18.76 -1.18
CA VAL A 51 5.17 17.42 -1.57
C VAL A 51 4.56 17.41 -2.96
N SER A 52 5.15 16.61 -3.87
CA SER A 52 4.69 16.39 -5.23
C SER A 52 3.92 15.08 -5.35
N GLU A 53 2.61 15.18 -5.60
CA GLU A 53 1.76 14.01 -5.81
C GLU A 53 2.13 13.23 -7.07
N ASP A 54 2.52 13.94 -8.13
CA ASP A 54 2.87 13.32 -9.41
C ASP A 54 4.09 12.42 -9.28
N ILE A 55 5.11 12.85 -8.53
CA ILE A 55 6.29 12.03 -8.26
C ILE A 55 5.94 10.84 -7.36
N LEU A 56 5.06 11.03 -6.37
CA LEU A 56 4.58 9.95 -5.52
C LEU A 56 3.77 8.91 -6.33
N LYS A 57 2.97 9.34 -7.30
CA LYS A 57 2.27 8.41 -8.21
C LYS A 57 3.25 7.63 -9.10
N GLN A 58 4.35 8.27 -9.56
CA GLN A 58 5.40 7.59 -10.31
C GLN A 58 6.12 6.50 -9.51
N SER A 59 6.12 6.57 -8.17
CA SER A 59 6.66 5.50 -7.31
C SER A 59 5.77 4.25 -7.23
N GLY A 60 4.65 4.22 -7.96
CA GLY A 60 3.67 3.14 -7.95
C GLY A 60 2.54 3.32 -6.95
N ALA A 61 2.36 4.52 -6.40
CA ALA A 61 1.22 4.81 -5.53
C ALA A 61 -0.09 4.85 -6.32
N ALA A 62 -1.12 4.16 -5.82
CA ALA A 62 -2.47 4.20 -6.37
C ALA A 62 -3.15 5.56 -6.15
N GLY A 63 -2.76 6.28 -5.09
CA GLY A 63 -3.27 7.60 -4.77
C GLY A 63 -2.50 8.26 -3.64
N VAL A 64 -2.70 9.58 -3.50
CA VAL A 64 -2.10 10.40 -2.44
C VAL A 64 -3.19 11.26 -1.81
N ILE A 65 -3.25 11.29 -0.49
CA ILE A 65 -4.17 12.13 0.28
C ILE A 65 -3.34 13.06 1.15
N LYS A 66 -3.56 14.37 1.03
CA LYS A 66 -2.93 15.40 1.87
C LYS A 66 -3.93 15.94 2.87
N LYS A 67 -3.59 15.89 4.15
CA LYS A 67 -4.37 16.50 5.26
C LYS A 67 -3.42 17.35 6.12
N GLY A 68 -3.26 18.61 5.77
CA GLY A 68 -2.23 19.48 6.39
C GLY A 68 -0.84 18.89 6.17
N ASN A 69 -0.07 18.70 7.23
CA ASN A 69 1.25 18.10 7.17
C ASN A 69 1.23 16.56 7.17
N GLY A 70 0.06 15.93 7.28
CA GLY A 70 -0.12 14.50 7.17
C GLY A 70 -0.34 14.07 5.72
N ILE A 71 0.56 13.25 5.19
CA ILE A 71 0.51 12.71 3.83
C ILE A 71 0.23 11.22 3.92
N GLN A 72 -0.78 10.75 3.18
CA GLN A 72 -1.08 9.33 3.06
C GLN A 72 -0.85 8.90 1.62
N VAL A 73 0.08 7.97 1.41
CA VAL A 73 0.43 7.44 0.09
C VAL A 73 -0.06 6.00 0.02
N ILE A 74 -0.95 5.70 -0.93
CA ILE A 74 -1.67 4.45 -1.01
C ILE A 74 -0.91 3.49 -1.92
N TYR A 75 -0.38 2.40 -1.34
CA TYR A 75 0.36 1.34 -2.05
C TYR A 75 -0.32 -0.02 -2.01
N GLY A 76 -1.45 -0.14 -1.28
CA GLY A 76 -2.11 -1.43 -1.06
C GLY A 76 -1.32 -2.34 -0.12
N PRO A 77 -1.50 -3.68 -0.22
CA PRO A 77 -0.93 -4.65 0.73
C PRO A 77 0.60 -4.64 0.84
N ARG A 78 1.30 -4.14 -0.18
CA ARG A 78 2.78 -4.08 -0.23
C ARG A 78 3.38 -2.96 0.63
N VAL A 79 2.57 -2.11 1.23
CA VAL A 79 3.03 -0.92 1.98
C VAL A 79 4.04 -1.22 3.08
N THR A 80 3.93 -2.36 3.76
CA THR A 80 4.86 -2.73 4.84
C THR A 80 6.27 -2.98 4.31
N VAL A 81 6.39 -3.62 3.14
CA VAL A 81 7.66 -3.86 2.46
C VAL A 81 8.26 -2.52 1.98
N ILE A 82 7.43 -1.68 1.37
CA ILE A 82 7.83 -0.34 0.91
C ILE A 82 8.32 0.52 2.09
N LYS A 83 7.62 0.49 3.23
CA LYS A 83 8.07 1.20 4.44
C LYS A 83 9.45 0.71 4.89
N SER A 84 9.66 -0.61 4.97
CA SER A 84 10.95 -1.16 5.39
C SER A 84 12.09 -0.73 4.47
N HIS A 85 11.88 -0.79 3.15
CA HIS A 85 12.87 -0.34 2.17
C HIS A 85 13.15 1.16 2.28
N LEU A 86 12.11 1.97 2.48
CA LEU A 86 12.24 3.41 2.65
C LEU A 86 13.05 3.75 3.91
N GLU A 87 12.77 3.08 5.04
CA GLU A 87 13.51 3.28 6.29
C GLU A 87 14.97 2.85 6.13
N ASP A 88 15.24 1.66 5.56
CA ASP A 88 16.60 1.19 5.28
C ASP A 88 17.35 2.17 4.36
N PHE A 89 16.67 2.73 3.36
CA PHE A 89 17.24 3.72 2.45
C PHE A 89 17.52 5.06 3.16
N MET A 90 16.65 5.50 4.05
CA MET A 90 16.84 6.71 4.84
C MET A 90 17.99 6.57 5.86
N GLU A 91 18.24 5.37 6.38
CA GLU A 91 19.34 5.09 7.29
C GLU A 91 20.68 4.94 6.55
N SER A 92 20.65 4.55 5.28
CA SER A 92 21.85 4.46 4.46
C SER A 92 22.48 5.86 4.31
N LYS A 93 23.83 5.93 4.44
CA LYS A 93 24.60 7.19 4.27
C LYS A 93 24.77 7.58 2.80
N GLU A 94 24.12 6.88 1.87
CA GLU A 94 24.15 7.25 0.47
C GLU A 94 23.37 8.55 0.28
N SER A 95 24.10 9.65 0.14
CA SER A 95 23.55 10.90 -0.38
C SER A 95 23.28 10.70 -1.86
N VAL A 96 22.09 10.18 -2.18
CA VAL A 96 21.64 10.13 -3.58
C VAL A 96 21.36 11.57 -3.99
N ASP A 97 22.13 12.06 -4.95
CA ASP A 97 21.88 13.34 -5.57
C ASP A 97 20.53 13.28 -6.30
N LEU A 98 19.49 13.77 -5.64
CA LEU A 98 18.12 13.77 -6.16
C LEU A 98 17.94 14.75 -7.33
N SER A 99 18.95 15.60 -7.62
CA SER A 99 18.91 16.61 -8.69
C SER A 99 19.00 16.00 -10.10
N GLY A 100 19.62 14.82 -10.23
CA GLY A 100 19.80 14.12 -11.50
C GLY A 100 18.55 13.36 -12.01
N TYR A 101 17.55 13.17 -11.18
CA TYR A 101 16.30 12.50 -11.55
C TYR A 101 15.24 13.53 -11.97
N GLY A 102 15.56 14.33 -12.97
CA GLY A 102 14.62 15.24 -13.64
C GLY A 102 13.57 14.47 -14.42
N VAL A 103 12.39 15.08 -14.55
CA VAL A 103 11.29 14.67 -15.42
C VAL A 103 11.82 14.70 -16.87
N ALA A 104 12.49 13.65 -17.31
CA ALA A 104 12.67 13.38 -18.72
C ALA A 104 11.60 12.37 -19.11
N ASP A 105 10.87 12.67 -20.18
CA ASP A 105 9.92 11.79 -20.86
C ASP A 105 10.63 10.52 -21.39
N ASN A 106 11.29 9.80 -20.51
CA ASN A 106 11.71 8.45 -20.78
C ASN A 106 10.71 7.55 -20.09
N GLU A 107 10.01 6.76 -20.90
CA GLU A 107 9.32 5.56 -20.47
C GLU A 107 10.24 4.77 -19.55
N ILE A 108 10.26 5.14 -18.29
CA ILE A 108 10.69 4.22 -17.26
C ILE A 108 9.66 3.11 -17.38
N GLN A 109 10.08 2.00 -17.98
CA GLN A 109 9.43 0.72 -17.73
C GLN A 109 9.58 0.46 -16.22
N THR A 110 8.82 1.23 -15.41
CA THR A 110 8.24 0.63 -14.26
C THR A 110 7.53 -0.57 -14.87
N GLU A 111 8.00 -1.77 -14.56
CA GLU A 111 7.07 -2.87 -14.56
C GLU A 111 5.93 -2.34 -13.71
N LYS A 112 4.97 -1.72 -14.40
CA LYS A 112 3.61 -1.64 -13.96
C LYS A 112 3.32 -3.12 -13.75
N GLU A 113 3.51 -3.63 -12.54
CA GLU A 113 2.63 -4.67 -12.07
C GLU A 113 1.25 -4.00 -12.14
N THR A 114 0.79 -3.88 -13.38
CA THR A 114 -0.61 -3.75 -13.70
C THR A 114 -1.27 -4.77 -12.81
N ALA A 115 -2.22 -4.35 -12.03
CA ALA A 115 -3.22 -5.26 -11.51
C ALA A 115 -3.39 -6.35 -12.57
N PRO A 116 -3.19 -7.65 -12.21
CA PRO A 116 -3.10 -8.71 -13.19
C PRO A 116 -4.19 -8.46 -14.19
N LYS A 117 -3.81 -8.31 -15.47
CA LYS A 117 -4.82 -8.18 -16.52
C LYS A 117 -5.62 -9.45 -16.36
N ALA A 118 -6.84 -9.30 -15.87
CA ALA A 118 -7.75 -10.42 -15.81
C ALA A 118 -7.73 -11.01 -17.21
N ASP A 119 -7.20 -12.20 -17.35
CA ASP A 119 -7.15 -12.95 -18.60
C ASP A 119 -8.55 -13.37 -19.04
N GLY A 120 -9.59 -12.82 -18.40
CA GLY A 120 -10.98 -13.19 -18.53
C GLY A 120 -11.37 -14.40 -17.66
N THR A 121 -10.46 -14.90 -16.83
CA THR A 121 -10.78 -15.98 -15.88
C THR A 121 -11.62 -15.40 -14.74
N GLU A 122 -12.84 -15.88 -14.60
CA GLU A 122 -13.70 -15.52 -13.46
C GLU A 122 -13.14 -16.14 -12.18
N LEU A 123 -12.89 -15.32 -11.16
CA LEU A 123 -12.52 -15.79 -9.84
C LEU A 123 -13.76 -15.76 -8.93
N PHE A 124 -14.16 -16.93 -8.46
CA PHE A 124 -15.23 -17.05 -7.47
C PHE A 124 -14.66 -16.92 -6.06
N LEU A 125 -15.14 -15.93 -5.33
CA LEU A 125 -14.77 -15.69 -3.93
C LEU A 125 -15.93 -16.14 -3.02
N SER A 126 -15.61 -16.94 -2.02
CA SER A 126 -16.53 -17.20 -0.91
C SER A 126 -16.61 -15.98 0.00
N SER A 127 -17.76 -15.76 0.62
CA SER A 127 -17.85 -14.66 1.60
C SER A 127 -16.89 -14.91 2.77
N PRO A 128 -15.96 -13.98 3.07
CA PRO A 128 -15.00 -14.17 4.15
C PRO A 128 -15.62 -14.06 5.55
N ILE A 129 -16.83 -13.56 5.65
CA ILE A 129 -17.55 -13.39 6.92
C ILE A 129 -19.05 -13.50 6.68
N LYS A 130 -19.77 -14.06 7.65
CA LYS A 130 -21.23 -14.10 7.60
C LYS A 130 -21.80 -12.74 7.93
N GLY A 131 -22.66 -12.22 7.05
CA GLY A 131 -23.24 -10.90 7.24
C GLY A 131 -24.06 -10.43 6.04
N LYS A 132 -24.42 -9.17 6.04
CA LYS A 132 -25.17 -8.51 4.99
C LYS A 132 -24.20 -7.76 4.05
N ALA A 133 -24.22 -8.12 2.78
CA ALA A 133 -23.47 -7.41 1.76
C ALA A 133 -24.04 -6.01 1.50
N VAL A 134 -23.16 -5.03 1.44
CA VAL A 134 -23.49 -3.62 1.14
C VAL A 134 -22.49 -3.07 0.11
N PRO A 135 -22.90 -2.10 -0.73
CA PRO A 135 -21.99 -1.47 -1.68
C PRO A 135 -20.77 -0.85 -1.00
N LEU A 136 -19.61 -0.96 -1.67
CA LEU A 136 -18.34 -0.47 -1.14
C LEU A 136 -18.36 1.06 -0.91
N GLU A 137 -19.13 1.80 -1.69
CA GLU A 137 -19.32 3.25 -1.60
C GLU A 137 -19.93 3.71 -0.27
N LYS A 138 -20.54 2.78 0.49
CA LYS A 138 -21.12 3.07 1.80
C LYS A 138 -20.13 2.95 2.96
N VAL A 139 -18.91 2.53 2.69
CA VAL A 139 -17.86 2.44 3.71
C VAL A 139 -17.39 3.84 4.09
N ASP A 140 -17.28 4.11 5.37
CA ASP A 140 -16.75 5.38 5.91
C ASP A 140 -15.21 5.42 5.86
N ASP A 141 -14.66 5.23 4.67
CA ASP A 141 -13.23 5.39 4.36
C ASP A 141 -13.08 5.81 2.90
N GLU A 142 -12.46 6.97 2.68
CA GLU A 142 -12.33 7.60 1.35
C GLU A 142 -11.58 6.72 0.32
N VAL A 143 -10.67 5.85 0.76
CA VAL A 143 -9.86 5.00 -0.13
C VAL A 143 -10.66 3.79 -0.61
N PHE A 144 -11.42 3.18 0.31
CA PHE A 144 -12.24 2.01 -0.02
C PHE A 144 -13.52 2.42 -0.76
N SER A 145 -14.21 3.46 -0.28
CA SER A 145 -15.45 3.92 -0.93
C SER A 145 -15.23 4.45 -2.34
N ALA A 146 -14.05 5.03 -2.62
CA ALA A 146 -13.65 5.46 -3.96
C ALA A 146 -13.10 4.34 -4.86
N GLY A 147 -12.97 3.10 -4.35
CA GLY A 147 -12.45 1.96 -5.12
C GLY A 147 -10.98 2.09 -5.54
N ILE A 148 -10.18 2.93 -4.86
CA ILE A 148 -8.77 3.19 -5.22
C ILE A 148 -7.92 1.91 -5.16
N LEU A 149 -8.25 0.98 -4.26
CA LEU A 149 -7.56 -0.30 -4.08
C LEU A 149 -8.12 -1.42 -4.98
N GLY A 150 -9.08 -1.12 -5.82
CA GLY A 150 -9.74 -2.07 -6.70
C GLY A 150 -11.23 -2.26 -6.38
N GLN A 151 -11.85 -3.19 -7.09
CA GLN A 151 -13.25 -3.53 -6.87
C GLN A 151 -13.43 -4.32 -5.58
N GLY A 152 -14.56 -4.16 -4.93
CA GLY A 152 -14.84 -4.86 -3.69
C GLY A 152 -16.28 -4.76 -3.26
N ILE A 153 -16.56 -5.40 -2.14
CA ILE A 153 -17.84 -5.40 -1.46
C ILE A 153 -17.60 -5.19 0.03
N ALA A 154 -18.47 -4.45 0.68
CA ALA A 154 -18.47 -4.35 2.13
C ALA A 154 -19.47 -5.34 2.72
N ILE A 155 -19.22 -5.82 3.93
CA ILE A 155 -20.08 -6.75 4.64
C ILE A 155 -20.29 -6.24 6.06
N GLU A 156 -21.56 -6.03 6.43
CA GLU A 156 -21.96 -5.80 7.82
C GLU A 156 -21.98 -7.16 8.53
N PRO A 157 -21.04 -7.45 9.44
CA PRO A 157 -20.88 -8.80 9.98
C PRO A 157 -21.98 -9.14 10.98
N SER A 158 -22.47 -10.37 10.94
CA SER A 158 -23.35 -10.95 11.96
C SER A 158 -22.63 -11.90 12.92
N GLU A 159 -21.39 -12.27 12.62
CA GLU A 159 -20.54 -13.14 13.43
C GLU A 159 -19.09 -12.63 13.39
N GLY A 160 -18.33 -12.90 14.45
CA GLY A 160 -16.93 -12.45 14.59
C GLY A 160 -15.87 -13.41 14.03
N LYS A 161 -16.21 -14.25 13.04
CA LYS A 161 -15.28 -15.20 12.43
C LYS A 161 -15.00 -14.85 10.99
N VAL A 162 -13.72 -14.80 10.63
CA VAL A 162 -13.25 -14.54 9.28
C VAL A 162 -12.64 -15.80 8.69
N PHE A 163 -12.96 -16.11 7.45
CA PHE A 163 -12.46 -17.25 6.70
C PHE A 163 -11.75 -16.78 5.42
N ALA A 164 -10.82 -17.58 4.91
CA ALA A 164 -10.22 -17.33 3.60
C ALA A 164 -11.30 -17.41 2.51
N PRO A 165 -11.43 -16.38 1.65
CA PRO A 165 -12.44 -16.36 0.59
C PRO A 165 -12.06 -17.22 -0.62
N VAL A 166 -10.80 -17.65 -0.70
CA VAL A 166 -10.19 -18.37 -1.82
C VAL A 166 -9.01 -19.19 -1.31
N ASP A 167 -8.62 -20.21 -2.06
CA ASP A 167 -7.34 -20.90 -1.86
C ASP A 167 -6.18 -20.00 -2.29
N GLY A 168 -5.09 -20.02 -1.53
CA GLY A 168 -3.95 -19.15 -1.78
C GLY A 168 -3.03 -18.97 -0.57
N VAL A 169 -2.14 -18.00 -0.66
CA VAL A 169 -1.13 -17.69 0.36
C VAL A 169 -1.48 -16.40 1.09
N VAL A 170 -1.45 -16.43 2.43
CA VAL A 170 -1.55 -15.23 3.26
C VAL A 170 -0.22 -14.50 3.23
N GLU A 171 -0.18 -13.36 2.55
CA GLU A 171 1.03 -12.56 2.40
C GLU A 171 1.34 -11.73 3.64
N ASN A 172 0.31 -11.14 4.23
CA ASN A 172 0.50 -10.24 5.36
C ASN A 172 -0.72 -10.17 6.29
N ILE A 173 -0.45 -10.18 7.58
CA ILE A 173 -1.39 -9.82 8.63
C ILE A 173 -0.68 -8.79 9.51
N PRO A 174 -1.06 -7.50 9.49
CA PRO A 174 -0.47 -6.48 10.36
C PRO A 174 -0.60 -6.85 11.85
N LYS A 175 0.29 -6.33 12.69
CA LYS A 175 0.24 -6.57 14.15
C LYS A 175 -1.10 -6.18 14.77
N SER A 176 -1.76 -5.15 14.24
CA SER A 176 -3.10 -4.68 14.64
C SER A 176 -4.24 -5.62 14.22
N LYS A 177 -3.96 -6.64 13.38
CA LYS A 177 -4.91 -7.68 12.93
C LYS A 177 -6.21 -7.16 12.29
N HIS A 178 -6.20 -5.92 11.79
CA HIS A 178 -7.36 -5.30 11.13
C HIS A 178 -7.39 -5.52 9.61
N ALA A 179 -6.41 -6.21 9.05
CA ALA A 179 -6.36 -6.54 7.63
C ALA A 179 -5.71 -7.89 7.39
N ILE A 180 -6.08 -8.53 6.29
CA ILE A 180 -5.46 -9.77 5.82
C ILE A 180 -5.27 -9.61 4.31
N ALA A 181 -4.03 -9.75 3.84
CA ALA A 181 -3.70 -9.78 2.42
C ALA A 181 -3.47 -11.23 1.99
N ILE A 182 -4.11 -11.65 0.91
CA ILE A 182 -4.04 -13.00 0.36
C ILE A 182 -3.73 -12.90 -1.13
N THR A 183 -2.76 -13.70 -1.59
CA THR A 183 -2.56 -13.96 -3.01
C THR A 183 -3.19 -15.30 -3.35
N ALA A 184 -4.19 -15.28 -4.21
CA ALA A 184 -4.86 -16.49 -4.68
C ALA A 184 -3.96 -17.32 -5.60
N ASP A 185 -4.28 -18.59 -5.81
CA ASP A 185 -3.48 -19.49 -6.65
C ASP A 185 -3.39 -19.04 -8.12
N ASN A 186 -4.26 -18.13 -8.57
CA ASN A 186 -4.24 -17.50 -9.89
C ASN A 186 -3.62 -16.09 -9.89
N ASP A 187 -2.78 -15.77 -8.90
CA ASP A 187 -2.10 -14.49 -8.70
C ASP A 187 -3.03 -13.28 -8.42
N ALA A 188 -4.33 -13.49 -8.18
CA ALA A 188 -5.22 -12.41 -7.78
C ALA A 188 -4.93 -11.97 -6.34
N ASN A 189 -4.81 -10.65 -6.12
CA ASN A 189 -4.58 -10.09 -4.80
C ASN A 189 -5.90 -9.72 -4.12
N ILE A 190 -6.15 -10.28 -2.94
CA ILE A 190 -7.35 -10.05 -2.16
C ILE A 190 -6.98 -9.40 -0.84
N LEU A 191 -7.66 -8.32 -0.51
CA LEU A 191 -7.52 -7.64 0.77
C LEU A 191 -8.83 -7.72 1.55
N ILE A 192 -8.78 -8.31 2.73
CA ILE A 192 -9.86 -8.24 3.71
C ILE A 192 -9.49 -7.15 4.70
N GLN A 193 -10.28 -6.08 4.77
CA GLN A 193 -10.09 -4.99 5.71
C GLN A 193 -11.22 -4.98 6.73
N ILE A 194 -10.87 -4.93 8.00
CA ILE A 194 -11.82 -4.83 9.12
C ILE A 194 -11.86 -3.39 9.59
N PHE A 195 -13.02 -2.78 9.55
CA PHE A 195 -13.28 -1.47 10.10
C PHE A 195 -13.93 -1.61 11.47
N ALA A 196 -13.41 -0.92 12.48
CA ALA A 196 -14.11 -0.77 13.74
C ALA A 196 -15.25 0.23 13.51
N SER A 197 -16.47 -0.24 13.34
CA SER A 197 -17.64 0.60 13.54
C SER A 197 -17.70 0.99 15.01
N GLY A 198 -17.86 2.27 15.33
CA GLY A 198 -17.69 2.89 16.67
C GLY A 198 -18.49 2.35 17.85
N ASN A 199 -18.88 1.10 17.83
CA ASN A 199 -19.37 0.34 18.98
C ASN A 199 -18.28 -0.66 19.37
N GLU A 200 -17.67 -0.42 20.51
CA GLU A 200 -16.65 -1.27 21.13
C GLU A 200 -16.99 -2.76 21.00
N ILE A 201 -16.06 -3.50 20.41
CA ILE A 201 -16.03 -4.96 20.58
C ILE A 201 -15.61 -5.18 22.03
N LYS A 202 -16.56 -5.53 22.88
CA LYS A 202 -16.30 -6.01 24.23
C LYS A 202 -15.69 -7.41 24.18
#